data_7b8d4644e8f6f7bb63dca9aaf0a4343f
#
_entry.id   7b8d4644e8f6f7bb63dca9aaf0a4343f
#
_cell.length_a   1.000
_cell.length_b   1.000
_cell.length_c   1.000
_cell.angle_alpha   90.00
_cell.angle_beta   90.00
_cell.angle_gamma   90.00
#
_symmetry.space_group_name_H-M   'P 1'
#
loop_
_entity.id
_entity.type
_entity.pdbx_description
1 polymer ?
#
loop_
_entity_poly.entity_id
_entity_poly.type
_entity_poly.pdbx_seq_one_letter_code
_entity_poly.pdbx_strand_id
1 'polypeptide(L)'
;PDGERVFVKMNTTPILAGLAKEQIAPQLLWSRRLPDGNVMTAQEWLSGEILGPDGLERKQIFDILIRLHRSRPLMTQLTKLGYALEHPNDLLDNWVEKVPMALKSNQYLQSIIADLRKNLPAFREDYPTIVHGEVRHSNWVETRSGLIYLVDWDSVRLTDRMFDVAHLLSHYIPEARWEEWLIYYGYKYNEKVLEKLYWYSQYSYLCQVAKYYENNDLENVNREIYALRNFRAKYRKES
;
A
#
# COMPACT_ATOMS: atom_id res chain seq x y z
N PRO A 1 -1.91 -18.12 35.07
CA PRO A 1 -1.65 -18.13 33.65
C PRO A 1 -1.04 -16.77 33.36
N ASP A 2 0.22 -16.82 33.06
CA ASP A 2 1.00 -15.65 32.72
C ASP A 2 0.39 -15.09 31.44
N GLY A 3 -0.12 -13.84 31.53
CA GLY A 3 -0.92 -13.23 30.48
C GLY A 3 -0.06 -12.92 29.26
N GLU A 4 0.08 -13.88 28.35
CA GLU A 4 0.62 -13.61 27.03
C GLU A 4 -0.27 -12.60 26.35
N ARG A 5 0.30 -11.47 25.95
CA ARG A 5 -0.40 -10.46 25.18
C ARG A 5 -0.59 -10.96 23.75
N VAL A 6 -1.77 -10.78 23.22
CA VAL A 6 -2.10 -11.08 21.82
C VAL A 6 -2.77 -9.87 21.18
N PHE A 7 -2.57 -9.69 19.87
CA PHE A 7 -3.30 -8.71 19.09
C PHE A 7 -4.54 -9.38 18.47
N VAL A 8 -5.72 -8.89 18.80
CA VAL A 8 -6.98 -9.44 18.30
C VAL A 8 -7.63 -8.47 17.32
N LYS A 9 -8.05 -8.98 16.15
CA LYS A 9 -8.76 -8.19 15.14
C LYS A 9 -9.93 -9.00 14.55
N MET A 10 -10.98 -8.28 14.13
CA MET A 10 -12.15 -8.87 13.49
C MET A 10 -12.05 -8.75 11.97
N ASN A 11 -12.51 -9.80 11.26
CA ASN A 11 -12.69 -9.81 9.81
C ASN A 11 -11.46 -9.37 9.00
N THR A 12 -10.26 -9.73 9.47
CA THR A 12 -9.04 -9.43 8.75
C THR A 12 -8.88 -10.36 7.53
N THR A 13 -7.93 -10.05 6.66
CA THR A 13 -7.63 -10.87 5.49
C THR A 13 -7.33 -12.33 5.89
N PRO A 14 -7.86 -13.31 5.17
CA PRO A 14 -7.63 -14.73 5.47
C PRO A 14 -6.22 -15.24 5.12
N ILE A 15 -5.34 -14.37 4.56
CA ILE A 15 -3.97 -14.76 4.19
C ILE A 15 -2.93 -14.56 5.29
N LEU A 16 -3.34 -14.14 6.51
CA LEU A 16 -2.42 -13.83 7.61
C LEU A 16 -1.44 -14.99 7.92
N ALA A 17 -1.90 -16.23 7.90
CA ALA A 17 -1.04 -17.40 8.12
C ALA A 17 0.05 -17.53 7.03
N GLY A 18 -0.30 -17.24 5.78
CA GLY A 18 0.64 -17.20 4.66
C GLY A 18 1.67 -16.09 4.80
N LEU A 19 1.22 -14.89 5.17
CA LEU A 19 2.10 -13.74 5.41
C LEU A 19 3.07 -13.99 6.57
N ALA A 20 2.62 -14.61 7.65
CA ALA A 20 3.46 -14.99 8.78
C ALA A 20 4.52 -16.03 8.37
N LYS A 21 4.14 -17.03 7.55
CA LYS A 21 5.08 -18.03 7.02
C LYS A 21 6.17 -17.39 6.15
N GLU A 22 5.86 -16.36 5.42
CA GLU A 22 6.82 -15.56 4.63
C GLU A 22 7.60 -14.54 5.50
N GLN A 23 7.39 -14.51 6.81
CA GLN A 23 8.00 -13.56 7.74
C GLN A 23 7.74 -12.09 7.35
N ILE A 24 6.54 -11.80 6.86
CA ILE A 24 6.09 -10.46 6.47
C ILE A 24 5.20 -9.86 7.55
N ALA A 25 4.30 -10.66 8.13
CA ALA A 25 3.39 -10.28 9.20
C ALA A 25 3.68 -11.07 10.49
N PRO A 26 3.20 -10.60 11.65
CA PRO A 26 3.28 -11.34 12.91
C PRO A 26 2.59 -12.70 12.82
N GLN A 27 3.03 -13.67 13.63
CA GLN A 27 2.48 -15.02 13.63
C GLN A 27 0.99 -15.00 13.95
N LEU A 28 0.19 -15.71 13.12
CA LEU A 28 -1.20 -16.01 13.43
C LEU A 28 -1.24 -17.13 14.47
N LEU A 29 -1.77 -16.85 15.66
CA LEU A 29 -1.88 -17.82 16.76
C LEU A 29 -3.13 -18.67 16.61
N TRP A 30 -4.27 -18.03 16.34
CA TRP A 30 -5.53 -18.71 16.07
C TRP A 30 -6.50 -17.84 15.28
N SER A 31 -7.50 -18.49 14.70
CA SER A 31 -8.64 -17.87 14.03
C SER A 31 -9.92 -18.60 14.46
N ARG A 32 -10.98 -17.87 14.76
CA ARG A 32 -12.26 -18.43 15.21
C ARG A 32 -13.43 -17.73 14.53
N ARG A 33 -14.34 -18.51 13.94
CA ARG A 33 -15.62 -18.01 13.47
C ARG A 33 -16.58 -17.85 14.64
N LEU A 34 -17.23 -16.71 14.71
CA LEU A 34 -18.23 -16.38 15.73
C LEU A 34 -19.65 -16.78 15.26
N PRO A 35 -20.63 -16.90 16.19
CA PRO A 35 -22.01 -17.24 15.83
C PRO A 35 -22.69 -16.24 14.89
N ASP A 36 -22.28 -14.99 14.90
CA ASP A 36 -22.76 -13.91 14.03
C ASP A 36 -22.15 -13.94 12.62
N GLY A 37 -21.29 -14.93 12.33
CA GLY A 37 -20.60 -15.11 11.06
C GLY A 37 -19.26 -14.38 10.94
N ASN A 38 -18.94 -13.48 11.86
CA ASN A 38 -17.65 -12.78 11.89
C ASN A 38 -16.49 -13.73 12.18
N VAL A 39 -15.30 -13.36 11.77
CA VAL A 39 -14.06 -14.09 12.05
C VAL A 39 -13.17 -13.26 12.96
N MET A 40 -12.86 -13.80 14.13
CA MET A 40 -11.90 -13.22 15.06
C MET A 40 -10.54 -13.90 14.85
N THR A 41 -9.49 -13.12 14.74
CA THR A 41 -8.11 -13.61 14.62
C THR A 41 -7.26 -13.07 15.75
N ALA A 42 -6.32 -13.88 16.24
CA ALA A 42 -5.30 -13.42 17.17
C ALA A 42 -3.91 -13.65 16.56
N GLN A 43 -3.11 -12.61 16.61
CA GLN A 43 -1.72 -12.63 16.20
C GLN A 43 -0.81 -12.42 17.42
N GLU A 44 0.43 -12.83 17.28
CA GLU A 44 1.48 -12.53 18.23
C GLU A 44 1.54 -11.02 18.52
N TRP A 45 1.63 -10.68 19.80
CA TRP A 45 1.87 -9.31 20.22
C TRP A 45 3.32 -8.92 19.97
N LEU A 46 3.55 -7.92 19.12
CA LEU A 46 4.89 -7.42 18.85
C LEU A 46 5.33 -6.47 19.99
N SER A 47 6.36 -6.87 20.73
CA SER A 47 7.06 -5.98 21.66
C SER A 47 8.03 -5.13 20.85
N GLY A 48 7.56 -3.99 20.33
CA GLY A 48 8.33 -3.13 19.42
C GLY A 48 7.71 -1.74 19.31
N GLU A 49 8.23 -0.98 18.37
CA GLU A 49 7.82 0.39 18.10
C GLU A 49 7.40 0.54 16.63
N ILE A 50 6.45 1.44 16.38
CA ILE A 50 6.09 1.84 15.03
C ILE A 50 7.25 2.63 14.43
N LEU A 51 7.61 2.33 13.19
CA LEU A 51 8.68 3.07 12.50
C LEU A 51 8.25 4.51 12.25
N GLY A 52 9.22 5.43 12.46
CA GLY A 52 9.08 6.79 11.95
C GLY A 52 9.23 6.85 10.42
N PRO A 53 8.85 7.98 9.78
CA PRO A 53 8.99 8.16 8.34
C PRO A 53 10.40 7.83 7.80
N ASP A 54 11.46 8.29 8.49
CA ASP A 54 12.86 8.04 8.10
C ASP A 54 13.24 6.56 8.16
N GLY A 55 12.52 5.76 8.95
CA GLY A 55 12.73 4.32 9.04
C GLY A 55 12.41 3.57 7.76
N LEU A 56 11.63 4.17 6.86
CA LEU A 56 11.24 3.55 5.58
C LEU A 56 12.32 3.63 4.50
N GLU A 57 13.41 4.33 4.73
CA GLU A 57 14.58 4.36 3.84
C GLU A 57 15.50 3.13 3.99
N ARG A 58 15.14 2.16 4.84
CA ARG A 58 15.95 0.97 5.10
C ARG A 58 15.75 -0.09 4.03
N LYS A 59 16.81 -0.80 3.66
CA LYS A 59 16.75 -1.92 2.70
C LYS A 59 15.79 -3.02 3.14
N GLN A 60 15.70 -3.31 4.45
CA GLN A 60 14.79 -4.31 5.00
C GLN A 60 13.32 -4.07 4.61
N ILE A 61 12.88 -2.81 4.49
CA ILE A 61 11.53 -2.46 4.03
C ILE A 61 11.31 -2.96 2.60
N PHE A 62 12.24 -2.67 1.72
CA PHE A 62 12.17 -3.11 0.32
C PHE A 62 12.31 -4.63 0.20
N ASP A 63 13.15 -5.27 1.02
CA ASP A 63 13.29 -6.74 1.04
C ASP A 63 11.97 -7.42 1.43
N ILE A 64 11.23 -6.86 2.40
CA ILE A 64 9.90 -7.35 2.78
C ILE A 64 8.91 -7.19 1.64
N LEU A 65 8.87 -6.03 0.97
CA LEU A 65 8.01 -5.81 -0.19
C LEU A 65 8.40 -6.70 -1.38
N ILE A 66 9.69 -6.92 -1.63
CA ILE A 66 10.16 -7.83 -2.69
C ILE A 66 9.67 -9.25 -2.41
N ARG A 67 9.75 -9.74 -1.16
CA ARG A 67 9.20 -11.04 -0.78
C ARG A 67 7.69 -11.10 -1.00
N LEU A 68 6.95 -10.11 -0.50
CA LEU A 68 5.51 -10.01 -0.68
C LEU A 68 5.13 -10.08 -2.16
N HIS A 69 5.70 -9.21 -2.97
CA HIS A 69 5.34 -9.04 -4.36
C HIS A 69 5.81 -10.21 -5.26
N ARG A 70 6.74 -11.04 -4.79
CA ARG A 70 7.20 -12.25 -5.49
C ARG A 70 6.56 -13.54 -4.98
N SER A 71 5.78 -13.47 -3.91
CA SER A 71 5.17 -14.66 -3.31
C SER A 71 4.04 -15.23 -4.17
N ARG A 72 4.36 -16.23 -4.98
CA ARG A 72 3.36 -16.99 -5.74
C ARG A 72 2.33 -17.70 -4.84
N PRO A 73 2.71 -18.28 -3.68
CA PRO A 73 1.73 -18.89 -2.78
C PRO A 73 0.66 -17.90 -2.32
N LEU A 74 1.04 -16.67 -1.91
CA LEU A 74 0.11 -15.65 -1.47
C LEU A 74 -0.79 -15.17 -2.62
N MET A 75 -0.25 -14.95 -3.82
CA MET A 75 -1.05 -14.62 -4.99
C MET A 75 -2.10 -15.69 -5.29
N THR A 76 -1.68 -16.97 -5.31
CA THR A 76 -2.59 -18.10 -5.56
C THR A 76 -3.67 -18.17 -4.49
N GLN A 77 -3.33 -17.90 -3.24
CA GLN A 77 -4.29 -17.89 -2.14
C GLN A 77 -5.33 -16.78 -2.30
N LEU A 78 -4.92 -15.54 -2.61
CA LEU A 78 -5.86 -14.43 -2.86
C LEU A 78 -6.78 -14.70 -4.06
N THR A 79 -6.22 -15.21 -5.16
CA THR A 79 -7.04 -15.58 -6.34
C THR A 79 -8.09 -16.64 -5.99
N LYS A 80 -7.73 -17.67 -5.22
CA LYS A 80 -8.68 -18.71 -4.76
C LYS A 80 -9.75 -18.16 -3.81
N LEU A 81 -9.46 -17.08 -3.11
CA LEU A 81 -10.40 -16.38 -2.22
C LEU A 81 -11.31 -15.40 -2.98
N GLY A 82 -11.19 -15.32 -4.31
CA GLY A 82 -12.04 -14.49 -5.15
C GLY A 82 -11.61 -13.03 -5.28
N TYR A 83 -10.37 -12.69 -4.87
CA TYR A 83 -9.85 -11.34 -5.10
C TYR A 83 -9.66 -11.13 -6.61
N ALA A 84 -10.32 -10.11 -7.15
CA ALA A 84 -10.16 -9.72 -8.54
C ALA A 84 -8.81 -9.04 -8.78
N LEU A 85 -8.28 -9.20 -10.00
CA LEU A 85 -7.15 -8.41 -10.47
C LEU A 85 -7.64 -7.01 -10.80
N GLU A 86 -7.11 -6.00 -10.10
CA GLU A 86 -7.47 -4.60 -10.31
C GLU A 86 -6.51 -3.94 -11.30
N HIS A 87 -7.04 -3.49 -12.43
CA HIS A 87 -6.30 -2.68 -13.41
C HIS A 87 -6.21 -1.22 -12.95
N PRO A 88 -5.31 -0.42 -13.53
CA PRO A 88 -5.20 1.00 -13.18
C PRO A 88 -6.52 1.77 -13.29
N ASN A 89 -7.37 1.44 -14.28
CA ASN A 89 -8.67 2.07 -14.40
C ASN A 89 -9.64 1.66 -13.29
N ASP A 90 -9.62 0.38 -12.89
CA ASP A 90 -10.45 -0.13 -11.78
C ASP A 90 -10.09 0.55 -10.47
N LEU A 91 -8.80 0.83 -10.25
CA LEU A 91 -8.32 1.59 -9.09
C LEU A 91 -8.94 2.99 -9.04
N LEU A 92 -8.99 3.69 -10.19
CA LEU A 92 -9.61 5.02 -10.28
C LEU A 92 -11.13 4.95 -10.08
N ASP A 93 -11.80 3.95 -10.66
CA ASP A 93 -13.24 3.75 -10.49
C ASP A 93 -13.58 3.47 -9.04
N ASN A 94 -12.84 2.57 -8.39
CA ASN A 94 -13.00 2.26 -6.97
C ASN A 94 -12.78 3.49 -6.09
N TRP A 95 -11.79 4.34 -6.40
CA TRP A 95 -11.57 5.57 -5.66
C TRP A 95 -12.76 6.52 -5.82
N VAL A 96 -13.20 6.78 -7.05
CA VAL A 96 -14.33 7.67 -7.34
C VAL A 96 -15.64 7.15 -6.71
N GLU A 97 -15.84 5.84 -6.68
CA GLU A 97 -17.03 5.25 -6.07
C GLU A 97 -17.08 5.45 -4.56
N LYS A 98 -15.96 5.18 -3.88
CA LYS A 98 -15.89 5.10 -2.42
C LYS A 98 -15.72 6.44 -1.71
N VAL A 99 -15.07 7.42 -2.34
CA VAL A 99 -14.80 8.68 -1.65
C VAL A 99 -16.08 9.54 -1.44
N PRO A 100 -16.13 10.31 -0.35
CA PRO A 100 -17.24 11.22 -0.08
C PRO A 100 -17.46 12.27 -1.17
N MET A 101 -18.71 12.78 -1.28
CA MET A 101 -19.08 13.77 -2.31
C MET A 101 -18.21 15.02 -2.28
N ALA A 102 -17.76 15.45 -1.11
CA ALA A 102 -16.87 16.61 -0.97
C ALA A 102 -15.55 16.44 -1.73
N LEU A 103 -14.96 15.23 -1.75
CA LEU A 103 -13.76 14.94 -2.55
C LEU A 103 -14.13 14.73 -4.02
N LYS A 104 -15.26 14.08 -4.32
CA LYS A 104 -15.73 13.88 -5.70
C LYS A 104 -15.97 15.20 -6.42
N SER A 105 -16.53 16.21 -5.73
CA SER A 105 -16.83 17.52 -6.31
C SER A 105 -15.66 18.49 -6.36
N ASN A 106 -14.53 18.13 -5.78
CA ASN A 106 -13.32 18.96 -5.82
C ASN A 106 -12.75 19.03 -7.23
N GLN A 107 -12.81 20.18 -7.88
CA GLN A 107 -12.39 20.38 -9.28
C GLN A 107 -10.93 20.00 -9.53
N TYR A 108 -10.03 20.25 -8.57
CA TYR A 108 -8.63 19.88 -8.70
C TYR A 108 -8.46 18.37 -8.70
N LEU A 109 -9.09 17.65 -7.78
CA LEU A 109 -9.03 16.18 -7.74
C LEU A 109 -9.68 15.56 -8.99
N GLN A 110 -10.80 16.12 -9.47
CA GLN A 110 -11.41 15.69 -10.73
C GLN A 110 -10.46 15.84 -11.92
N SER A 111 -9.72 16.95 -12.00
CA SER A 111 -8.74 17.16 -13.07
C SER A 111 -7.62 16.12 -13.04
N ILE A 112 -7.19 15.71 -11.84
CA ILE A 112 -6.18 14.67 -11.67
C ILE A 112 -6.72 13.31 -12.13
N ILE A 113 -7.93 12.95 -11.71
CA ILE A 113 -8.57 11.69 -12.14
C ILE A 113 -8.71 11.63 -13.65
N ALA A 114 -9.13 12.74 -14.29
CA ALA A 114 -9.23 12.84 -15.74
C ALA A 114 -7.88 12.64 -16.44
N ASP A 115 -6.82 13.27 -15.92
CA ASP A 115 -5.46 13.12 -16.44
C ASP A 115 -4.95 11.68 -16.28
N LEU A 116 -5.17 11.05 -15.12
CA LEU A 116 -4.77 9.67 -14.86
C LEU A 116 -5.50 8.69 -15.76
N ARG A 117 -6.81 8.90 -16.03
CA ARG A 117 -7.58 8.08 -16.98
C ARG A 117 -7.07 8.20 -18.41
N LYS A 118 -6.66 9.40 -18.81
CA LYS A 118 -6.11 9.64 -20.16
C LYS A 118 -4.74 8.97 -20.34
N ASN A 119 -3.97 8.84 -19.27
CA ASN A 119 -2.56 8.39 -19.30
C ASN A 119 -2.37 7.10 -18.49
N LEU A 120 -3.22 6.09 -18.70
CA LEU A 120 -3.10 4.81 -18.00
C LEU A 120 -1.73 4.17 -18.25
N PRO A 121 -1.04 3.69 -17.20
CA PRO A 121 0.26 3.06 -17.35
C PRO A 121 0.13 1.66 -17.98
N ALA A 122 1.17 1.19 -18.64
CA ALA A 122 1.22 -0.18 -19.11
C ALA A 122 1.04 -1.17 -17.96
N PHE A 123 0.07 -2.06 -18.07
CA PHE A 123 -0.27 -3.08 -17.09
C PHE A 123 -0.04 -4.48 -17.68
N ARG A 124 0.44 -5.42 -16.86
CA ARG A 124 0.71 -6.79 -17.26
C ARG A 124 -0.22 -7.75 -16.54
N GLU A 125 -1.27 -8.19 -17.21
CA GLU A 125 -2.27 -9.15 -16.71
C GLU A 125 -1.66 -10.54 -16.40
N ASP A 126 -0.63 -10.93 -17.14
CA ASP A 126 0.09 -12.20 -16.95
C ASP A 126 1.00 -12.21 -15.70
N TYR A 127 1.12 -11.05 -15.01
CA TYR A 127 1.94 -10.89 -13.81
C TYR A 127 1.21 -10.12 -12.71
N PRO A 128 0.06 -10.64 -12.22
CA PRO A 128 -0.59 -10.04 -11.06
C PRO A 128 0.33 -10.13 -9.86
N THR A 129 0.27 -9.12 -9.02
CA THR A 129 1.08 -9.06 -7.80
C THR A 129 0.19 -8.80 -6.61
N ILE A 130 0.44 -9.50 -5.52
CA ILE A 130 -0.15 -9.12 -4.24
C ILE A 130 0.52 -7.84 -3.75
N VAL A 131 -0.25 -6.84 -3.39
CA VAL A 131 0.23 -5.61 -2.76
C VAL A 131 -0.45 -5.40 -1.42
N HIS A 132 0.23 -4.73 -0.50
CA HIS A 132 -0.34 -4.38 0.80
C HIS A 132 -1.43 -3.32 0.66
N GLY A 133 -1.22 -2.34 -0.21
CA GLY A 133 -2.17 -1.28 -0.50
C GLY A 133 -2.11 -0.07 0.44
N GLU A 134 -1.36 -0.15 1.55
CA GLU A 134 -1.20 0.95 2.52
C GLU A 134 0.15 0.84 3.26
N VAL A 135 1.27 1.00 2.55
CA VAL A 135 2.64 0.79 3.10
C VAL A 135 3.19 2.02 3.84
N ARG A 136 2.33 2.81 4.48
CA ARG A 136 2.73 3.99 5.27
C ARG A 136 3.51 3.60 6.53
N HIS A 137 4.31 4.53 7.05
CA HIS A 137 5.21 4.29 8.19
C HIS A 137 4.50 3.69 9.42
N SER A 138 3.25 4.10 9.72
CA SER A 138 2.49 3.60 10.86
C SER A 138 2.10 2.12 10.77
N ASN A 139 2.25 1.47 9.61
CA ASN A 139 1.97 0.06 9.40
C ASN A 139 3.23 -0.82 9.47
N TRP A 140 4.36 -0.25 9.89
CA TRP A 140 5.60 -0.99 10.08
C TRP A 140 5.99 -0.99 11.56
N VAL A 141 6.24 -2.18 12.09
CA VAL A 141 6.62 -2.37 13.49
C VAL A 141 7.99 -3.03 13.55
N GLU A 142 8.94 -2.39 14.23
CA GLU A 142 10.23 -2.96 14.53
C GLU A 142 10.22 -3.52 15.96
N THR A 143 10.51 -4.80 16.09
CA THR A 143 10.63 -5.46 17.38
C THR A 143 11.92 -5.08 18.09
N ARG A 144 12.01 -5.34 19.39
CA ARG A 144 13.25 -5.16 20.16
C ARG A 144 14.42 -5.99 19.66
N SER A 145 14.15 -7.08 18.93
CA SER A 145 15.18 -7.92 18.29
C SER A 145 15.60 -7.41 16.89
N GLY A 146 15.06 -6.29 16.42
CA GLY A 146 15.38 -5.70 15.12
C GLY A 146 14.63 -6.35 13.93
N LEU A 147 13.67 -7.22 14.19
CA LEU A 147 12.78 -7.74 13.14
C LEU A 147 11.74 -6.69 12.78
N ILE A 148 11.50 -6.51 11.50
CA ILE A 148 10.48 -5.60 10.99
C ILE A 148 9.32 -6.39 10.42
N TYR A 149 8.11 -6.01 10.78
CA TYR A 149 6.86 -6.59 10.28
C TYR A 149 5.97 -5.53 9.67
N LEU A 150 5.26 -5.90 8.61
CA LEU A 150 4.20 -5.11 8.00
C LEU A 150 2.86 -5.58 8.57
N VAL A 151 2.07 -4.65 9.09
CA VAL A 151 0.79 -4.91 9.77
C VAL A 151 -0.36 -4.17 9.08
N ASP A 152 -1.59 -4.44 9.50
CA ASP A 152 -2.82 -3.81 8.97
C ASP A 152 -3.10 -4.14 7.49
N TRP A 153 -3.45 -5.39 7.23
CA TRP A 153 -3.66 -5.98 5.89
C TRP A 153 -5.07 -5.80 5.31
N ASP A 154 -5.83 -4.80 5.76
CA ASP A 154 -7.21 -4.59 5.30
C ASP A 154 -7.30 -4.08 3.86
N SER A 155 -6.22 -3.47 3.36
CA SER A 155 -6.14 -2.90 2.01
C SER A 155 -5.48 -3.82 0.97
N VAL A 156 -5.21 -5.09 1.35
CA VAL A 156 -4.56 -6.06 0.46
C VAL A 156 -5.35 -6.26 -0.83
N ARG A 157 -4.65 -6.33 -1.95
CA ARG A 157 -5.26 -6.51 -3.28
C ARG A 157 -4.31 -7.19 -4.28
N LEU A 158 -4.86 -7.56 -5.44
CA LEU A 158 -4.08 -8.02 -6.58
C LEU A 158 -4.03 -6.90 -7.62
N THR A 159 -2.84 -6.34 -7.86
CA THR A 159 -2.63 -5.29 -8.87
C THR A 159 -1.14 -5.22 -9.25
N ASP A 160 -0.68 -4.10 -9.77
CA ASP A 160 0.73 -3.86 -10.08
C ASP A 160 1.54 -3.53 -8.82
N ARG A 161 2.68 -4.18 -8.67
CA ARG A 161 3.62 -3.93 -7.55
C ARG A 161 4.08 -2.47 -7.44
N MET A 162 3.99 -1.68 -8.52
CA MET A 162 4.29 -0.26 -8.48
C MET A 162 3.36 0.50 -7.53
N PHE A 163 2.20 -0.05 -7.20
CA PHE A 163 1.27 0.53 -6.23
C PHE A 163 1.96 0.84 -4.88
N ASP A 164 2.58 -0.17 -4.26
CA ASP A 164 3.28 -0.02 -2.99
C ASP A 164 4.62 0.71 -3.15
N VAL A 165 5.36 0.40 -4.21
CA VAL A 165 6.67 1.02 -4.49
C VAL A 165 6.55 2.51 -4.71
N ALA A 166 5.54 2.96 -5.47
CA ALA A 166 5.32 4.38 -5.73
C ALA A 166 4.93 5.14 -4.46
N HIS A 167 4.15 4.51 -3.56
CA HIS A 167 3.84 5.09 -2.26
C HIS A 167 5.11 5.34 -1.44
N LEU A 168 5.98 4.33 -1.30
CA LEU A 168 7.23 4.50 -0.55
C LEU A 168 8.13 5.58 -1.17
N LEU A 169 8.33 5.53 -2.49
CA LEU A 169 9.22 6.47 -3.16
C LEU A 169 8.70 7.90 -3.06
N SER A 170 7.43 8.14 -3.33
CA SER A 170 6.88 9.50 -3.39
C SER A 170 6.67 10.17 -2.04
N HIS A 171 6.50 9.38 -0.95
CA HIS A 171 6.21 9.93 0.38
C HIS A 171 7.40 9.90 1.35
N TYR A 172 8.37 8.99 1.14
CA TYR A 172 9.42 8.75 2.13
C TYR A 172 10.84 8.80 1.59
N ILE A 173 11.04 8.59 0.29
CA ILE A 173 12.38 8.50 -0.29
C ILE A 173 12.72 9.75 -1.09
N PRO A 174 13.82 10.44 -0.78
CA PRO A 174 14.29 11.57 -1.59
C PRO A 174 14.44 11.16 -3.06
N GLU A 175 13.96 12.01 -3.98
CA GLU A 175 13.96 11.72 -5.41
C GLU A 175 15.34 11.37 -5.96
N ALA A 176 16.39 12.02 -5.47
CA ALA A 176 17.78 11.73 -5.87
C ALA A 176 18.18 10.26 -5.65
N ARG A 177 17.41 9.52 -4.84
CA ARG A 177 17.63 8.09 -4.55
C ARG A 177 16.67 7.16 -5.28
N TRP A 178 15.71 7.67 -6.07
CA TRP A 178 14.72 6.82 -6.72
C TRP A 178 15.33 5.83 -7.72
N GLU A 179 16.35 6.24 -8.47
CA GLU A 179 17.06 5.35 -9.38
C GLU A 179 17.68 4.16 -8.62
N GLU A 180 18.41 4.42 -7.53
CA GLU A 180 18.99 3.40 -6.67
C GLU A 180 17.93 2.40 -6.21
N TRP A 181 16.81 2.89 -5.68
CA TRP A 181 15.75 2.04 -5.13
C TRP A 181 14.96 1.28 -6.18
N LEU A 182 14.69 1.87 -7.34
CA LEU A 182 14.04 1.19 -8.46
C LEU A 182 14.92 0.04 -8.97
N ILE A 183 16.23 0.26 -9.14
CA ILE A 183 17.18 -0.77 -9.55
C ILE A 183 17.27 -1.88 -8.48
N TYR A 184 17.38 -1.51 -7.20
CA TYR A 184 17.41 -2.47 -6.09
C TYR A 184 16.17 -3.35 -6.07
N TYR A 185 15.00 -2.77 -6.33
CA TYR A 185 13.73 -3.50 -6.41
C TYR A 185 13.63 -4.43 -7.64
N GLY A 186 14.45 -4.19 -8.66
CA GLY A 186 14.51 -4.98 -9.89
C GLY A 186 13.78 -4.37 -11.07
N TYR A 187 13.54 -3.06 -11.06
CA TYR A 187 13.13 -2.30 -12.24
C TYR A 187 14.34 -1.89 -13.08
N LYS A 188 14.12 -1.75 -14.39
CA LYS A 188 15.06 -1.01 -15.25
C LYS A 188 14.73 0.46 -15.15
N TYR A 189 15.70 1.28 -14.75
CA TYR A 189 15.52 2.72 -14.71
C TYR A 189 15.42 3.28 -16.14
N ASN A 190 14.23 3.65 -16.57
CA ASN A 190 13.94 4.21 -17.89
C ASN A 190 12.63 5.01 -17.87
N GLU A 191 12.36 5.74 -18.95
CA GLU A 191 11.20 6.62 -19.08
C GLU A 191 9.87 5.91 -18.79
N LYS A 192 9.65 4.70 -19.33
CA LYS A 192 8.41 3.93 -19.12
C LYS A 192 8.17 3.56 -17.65
N VAL A 193 9.24 3.23 -16.92
CA VAL A 193 9.14 2.94 -15.48
C VAL A 193 8.89 4.22 -14.70
N LEU A 194 9.48 5.34 -15.08
CA LEU A 194 9.22 6.64 -14.46
C LEU A 194 7.78 7.13 -14.73
N GLU A 195 7.28 7.01 -15.95
CA GLU A 195 5.87 7.31 -16.25
C GLU A 195 4.91 6.49 -15.39
N LYS A 196 5.20 5.20 -15.23
CA LYS A 196 4.44 4.31 -14.35
C LYS A 196 4.54 4.73 -12.88
N LEU A 197 5.74 5.03 -12.40
CA LEU A 197 5.98 5.55 -11.05
C LEU A 197 5.19 6.84 -10.81
N TYR A 198 5.24 7.79 -11.73
CA TYR A 198 4.52 9.06 -11.61
C TYR A 198 3.01 8.89 -11.58
N TRP A 199 2.48 7.96 -12.37
CA TRP A 199 1.07 7.65 -12.34
C TRP A 199 0.64 7.09 -10.98
N TYR A 200 1.32 6.03 -10.49
CA TYR A 200 1.00 5.40 -9.22
C TYR A 200 1.28 6.31 -8.02
N SER A 201 2.27 7.20 -8.10
CA SER A 201 2.52 8.21 -7.06
C SER A 201 1.35 9.17 -6.91
N GLN A 202 0.81 9.70 -8.02
CA GLN A 202 -0.36 10.56 -7.98
C GLN A 202 -1.59 9.83 -7.42
N TYR A 203 -1.78 8.57 -7.82
CA TYR A 203 -2.85 7.73 -7.27
C TYR A 203 -2.66 7.49 -5.76
N SER A 204 -1.43 7.30 -5.31
CA SER A 204 -1.11 7.16 -3.89
C SER A 204 -1.48 8.41 -3.08
N TYR A 205 -1.17 9.61 -3.58
CA TYR A 205 -1.62 10.85 -2.94
C TYR A 205 -3.16 10.94 -2.85
N LEU A 206 -3.87 10.54 -3.90
CA LEU A 206 -5.34 10.48 -3.87
C LEU A 206 -5.86 9.53 -2.78
N CYS A 207 -5.22 8.37 -2.61
CA CYS A 207 -5.56 7.43 -1.55
C CYS A 207 -5.33 8.02 -0.15
N GLN A 208 -4.21 8.72 0.06
CA GLN A 208 -3.93 9.37 1.35
C GLN A 208 -4.92 10.51 1.64
N VAL A 209 -5.28 11.33 0.63
CA VAL A 209 -6.32 12.36 0.77
C VAL A 209 -7.64 11.73 1.23
N ALA A 210 -8.07 10.62 0.61
CA ALA A 210 -9.29 9.92 1.00
C ALA A 210 -9.20 9.39 2.44
N LYS A 211 -8.09 8.76 2.79
CA LYS A 211 -7.85 8.17 4.13
C LYS A 211 -7.86 9.23 5.24
N TYR A 212 -7.17 10.34 5.05
CA TYR A 212 -7.20 11.44 6.03
C TYR A 212 -8.58 12.07 6.14
N TYR A 213 -9.30 12.20 5.02
CA TYR A 213 -10.65 12.72 5.04
C TYR A 213 -11.62 11.82 5.82
N GLU A 214 -11.54 10.50 5.65
CA GLU A 214 -12.33 9.51 6.42
C GLU A 214 -12.08 9.62 7.92
N ASN A 215 -10.86 9.97 8.32
CA ASN A 215 -10.47 10.17 9.72
C ASN A 215 -10.76 11.60 10.25
N ASN A 216 -11.43 12.45 9.47
CA ASN A 216 -11.66 13.88 9.78
C ASN A 216 -10.37 14.69 10.02
N ASP A 217 -9.25 14.25 9.47
CA ASP A 217 -7.96 14.92 9.57
C ASP A 217 -7.75 15.89 8.39
N LEU A 218 -8.47 17.01 8.43
CA LEU A 218 -8.46 17.99 7.34
C LEU A 218 -7.11 18.70 7.16
N GLU A 219 -6.30 18.77 8.20
CA GLU A 219 -4.94 19.31 8.10
C GLU A 219 -4.09 18.46 7.18
N ASN A 220 -4.06 17.14 7.41
CA ASN A 220 -3.34 16.22 6.59
C ASN A 220 -3.96 16.07 5.18
N VAL A 221 -5.28 16.17 5.01
CA VAL A 221 -5.93 16.28 3.68
C VAL A 221 -5.33 17.43 2.88
N ASN A 222 -5.26 18.62 3.47
CA ASN A 222 -4.71 19.79 2.78
C ASN A 222 -3.22 19.65 2.48
N ARG A 223 -2.45 19.06 3.41
CA ARG A 223 -1.03 18.79 3.21
C ARG A 223 -0.79 17.83 2.04
N GLU A 224 -1.57 16.76 1.93
CA GLU A 224 -1.46 15.79 0.82
C GLU A 224 -1.86 16.40 -0.52
N ILE A 225 -2.93 17.23 -0.56
CA ILE A 225 -3.32 17.95 -1.78
C ILE A 225 -2.21 18.92 -2.22
N TYR A 226 -1.58 19.59 -1.26
CA TYR A 226 -0.47 20.51 -1.55
C TYR A 226 0.76 19.74 -2.06
N ALA A 227 1.11 18.62 -1.41
CA ALA A 227 2.19 17.74 -1.84
C ALA A 227 1.95 17.19 -3.25
N LEU A 228 0.74 16.72 -3.55
CA LEU A 228 0.35 16.27 -4.88
C LEU A 228 0.48 17.39 -5.93
N ARG A 229 0.09 18.62 -5.58
CA ARG A 229 0.23 19.78 -6.48
C ARG A 229 1.70 20.04 -6.82
N ASN A 230 2.57 20.04 -5.81
CA ASN A 230 4.01 20.25 -6.01
C ASN A 230 4.64 19.09 -6.80
N PHE A 231 4.27 17.85 -6.51
CA PHE A 231 4.69 16.67 -7.25
C PHE A 231 4.33 16.81 -8.73
N ARG A 232 3.08 17.15 -9.06
CA ARG A 232 2.62 17.33 -10.44
C ARG A 232 3.31 18.49 -11.16
N ALA A 233 3.52 19.62 -10.47
CA ALA A 233 4.23 20.76 -11.05
C ALA A 233 5.64 20.41 -11.49
N LYS A 234 6.32 19.53 -10.72
CA LYS A 234 7.69 19.10 -11.02
C LYS A 234 7.78 18.12 -12.19
N TYR A 235 6.79 17.25 -12.37
CA TYR A 235 6.85 16.16 -13.35
C TYR A 235 5.88 16.31 -14.52
N ARG A 236 5.14 17.42 -14.59
CA ARG A 236 4.32 17.72 -15.74
C ARG A 236 5.25 18.07 -16.89
N LYS A 237 5.39 17.17 -17.89
CA LYS A 237 6.02 17.53 -19.17
C LYS A 237 5.21 18.72 -19.73
N GLU A 238 5.89 19.83 -20.01
CA GLU A 238 5.30 20.90 -20.79
C GLU A 238 4.86 20.30 -22.12
N SER A 239 3.56 20.24 -22.34
CA SER A 239 2.94 19.78 -23.59
C SER A 239 2.78 20.94 -24.55
#